data_5c63c17c605791d1903389d9feb8d23c
#
_entry.id   5c63c17c605791d1903389d9feb8d23c
#
_cell.length_a   1.000
_cell.length_b   1.000
_cell.length_c   1.000
_cell.angle_alpha   90.00
_cell.angle_beta   90.00
_cell.angle_gamma   90.00
#
_symmetry.space_group_name_H-M   'P 1'
#
loop_
_entity.id
_entity.type
_entity.pdbx_description
1 polymer ?
#
loop_
_entity_poly.entity_id
_entity_poly.type
_entity_poly.pdbx_seq_one_letter_code
_entity_poly.pdbx_strand_id
1 'polypeptide(L)'
;VVVSDCGAIGDFFNPGLHETHPDAATASASAVTSGTDLECGWGDYMQLEAAVDRGLITEHRIDTSLCRLLEARFALGEMDDDSLVPWSRIGIDTVDCQTHKQMALDIARKSLVL
;
A
#
# COMPACT_ATOMS: atom_id res chain seq x y z
N VAL A 1 -6.07 -0.59 5.30
CA VAL A 1 -4.67 -0.37 4.86
C VAL A 1 -4.65 0.58 3.69
N VAL A 2 -3.84 1.61 3.78
CA VAL A 2 -3.57 2.55 2.68
C VAL A 2 -2.14 2.34 2.22
N VAL A 3 -1.97 2.08 0.92
CA VAL A 3 -0.66 1.92 0.28
C VAL A 3 -0.40 3.14 -0.59
N SER A 4 0.80 3.69 -0.56
CA SER A 4 1.16 4.79 -1.46
C SER A 4 1.20 4.31 -2.91
N ASP A 5 1.04 5.20 -3.86
CA ASP A 5 1.52 4.97 -5.21
C ASP A 5 3.05 4.78 -5.19
N CYS A 6 3.56 3.98 -6.13
CA CYS A 6 4.98 3.62 -6.13
C CYS A 6 5.86 4.85 -6.42
N GLY A 7 6.74 5.18 -5.46
CA GLY A 7 7.62 6.34 -5.53
C GLY A 7 7.00 7.66 -5.08
N ALA A 8 5.70 7.72 -4.80
CA ALA A 8 5.00 8.97 -4.48
C ALA A 8 5.52 9.70 -3.23
N ILE A 9 6.09 8.98 -2.24
CA ILE A 9 6.70 9.62 -1.08
C ILE A 9 7.97 10.36 -1.49
N GLY A 10 8.75 9.78 -2.42
CA GLY A 10 9.93 10.43 -2.99
C GLY A 10 9.59 11.73 -3.71
N ASP A 11 8.43 11.83 -4.33
CA ASP A 11 7.98 13.04 -5.03
C ASP A 11 7.80 14.24 -4.10
N PHE A 12 7.60 14.03 -2.81
CA PHE A 12 7.42 15.12 -1.86
C PHE A 12 8.72 15.89 -1.55
N PHE A 13 9.89 15.28 -1.75
CA PHE A 13 11.16 15.91 -1.37
C PHE A 13 12.23 15.92 -2.47
N ASN A 14 12.10 15.07 -3.50
CA ASN A 14 13.09 15.00 -4.56
C ASN A 14 13.11 16.27 -5.41
N PRO A 15 14.32 16.81 -5.75
CA PRO A 15 14.46 18.01 -6.56
C PRO A 15 13.79 17.87 -7.94
N GLY A 16 13.06 18.91 -8.33
CA GLY A 16 12.36 18.96 -9.61
C GLY A 16 10.98 18.29 -9.61
N LEU A 17 10.53 17.76 -8.47
CA LEU A 17 9.20 17.21 -8.26
C LEU A 17 8.34 18.17 -7.42
N HIS A 18 7.62 17.70 -6.40
CA HIS A 18 6.73 18.58 -5.63
C HIS A 18 7.46 19.47 -4.62
N GLU A 19 8.58 19.03 -4.10
CA GLU A 19 9.45 19.76 -3.15
C GLU A 19 8.67 20.37 -1.95
N THR A 20 7.64 19.64 -1.47
CA THR A 20 6.81 20.10 -0.35
C THR A 20 7.42 19.81 1.02
N HIS A 21 8.42 18.93 1.05
CA HIS A 21 9.14 18.52 2.25
C HIS A 21 10.65 18.64 2.04
N PRO A 22 11.41 18.98 3.08
CA PRO A 22 12.86 19.24 2.94
C PRO A 22 13.69 17.96 2.75
N ASP A 23 13.19 16.81 3.20
CA ASP A 23 13.92 15.54 3.16
C ASP A 23 12.98 14.33 3.30
N ALA A 24 13.53 13.13 3.07
CA ALA A 24 12.82 11.87 3.12
C ALA A 24 12.23 11.56 4.51
N ALA A 25 12.92 11.89 5.60
CA ALA A 25 12.41 11.62 6.95
C ALA A 25 11.16 12.45 7.26
N THR A 26 11.15 13.73 6.86
CA THR A 26 9.99 14.61 7.02
C THR A 26 8.83 14.16 6.12
N ALA A 27 9.10 13.79 4.87
CA ALA A 27 8.11 13.28 3.93
C ALA A 27 7.48 11.97 4.43
N SER A 28 8.30 11.02 4.90
CA SER A 28 7.83 9.75 5.44
C SER A 28 6.97 9.92 6.70
N ALA A 29 7.40 10.77 7.64
CA ALA A 29 6.63 11.09 8.84
C ALA A 29 5.27 11.72 8.49
N SER A 30 5.25 12.63 7.53
CA SER A 30 4.03 13.27 7.02
C SER A 30 3.08 12.26 6.38
N ALA A 31 3.59 11.36 5.54
CA ALA A 31 2.81 10.33 4.88
C ALA A 31 2.16 9.38 5.89
N VAL A 32 2.92 8.84 6.85
CA VAL A 32 2.38 7.96 7.91
C VAL A 32 1.36 8.70 8.76
N THR A 33 1.63 9.95 9.14
CA THR A 33 0.70 10.76 9.95
C THR A 33 -0.60 11.04 9.19
N SER A 34 -0.54 11.22 7.88
CA SER A 34 -1.71 11.41 7.01
C SER A 34 -2.47 10.12 6.71
N GLY A 35 -1.95 8.95 7.09
CA GLY A 35 -2.68 7.69 7.01
C GLY A 35 -2.15 6.67 6.01
N THR A 36 -1.01 6.90 5.37
CA THR A 36 -0.36 5.93 4.51
C THR A 36 0.33 4.87 5.38
N ASP A 37 -0.20 3.65 5.37
CA ASP A 37 0.27 2.57 6.24
C ASP A 37 1.47 1.82 5.64
N LEU A 38 1.56 1.74 4.32
CA LEU A 38 2.62 1.03 3.59
C LEU A 38 3.11 1.88 2.42
N GLU A 39 4.41 1.96 2.27
CA GLU A 39 5.04 2.58 1.11
C GLU A 39 5.24 1.57 -0.02
N CYS A 40 4.83 1.95 -1.24
CA CYS A 40 5.29 1.32 -2.47
C CYS A 40 6.35 2.22 -3.10
N GLY A 41 7.63 1.86 -2.96
CA GLY A 41 8.67 2.74 -3.50
C GLY A 41 10.08 2.22 -3.27
N TRP A 42 10.98 3.17 -3.17
CA TRP A 42 12.42 2.91 -3.14
C TRP A 42 12.99 2.86 -1.72
N GLY A 43 12.12 2.74 -0.69
CA GLY A 43 12.54 2.61 0.70
C GLY A 43 12.57 3.93 1.45
N ASP A 44 11.71 4.89 1.10
CA ASP A 44 11.60 6.15 1.81
C ASP A 44 11.22 5.94 3.28
N TYR A 45 10.39 4.92 3.58
CA TYR A 45 10.01 4.55 4.95
C TYR A 45 11.19 3.96 5.78
N MET A 46 12.32 3.63 5.19
CA MET A 46 13.54 3.35 5.94
C MET A 46 14.05 4.59 6.71
N GLN A 47 13.57 5.78 6.37
CA GLN A 47 13.87 7.03 7.08
C GLN A 47 12.95 7.28 8.28
N LEU A 48 12.01 6.39 8.59
CA LEU A 48 11.12 6.52 9.75
C LEU A 48 11.88 6.43 11.08
N GLU A 49 12.96 5.65 11.16
CA GLU A 49 13.85 5.63 12.33
C GLU A 49 14.43 7.04 12.59
N ALA A 50 15.03 7.65 11.56
CA ALA A 50 15.55 9.01 11.66
C ALA A 50 14.43 10.04 11.96
N ALA A 51 13.21 9.82 11.49
CA ALA A 51 12.07 10.67 11.79
C ALA A 51 11.65 10.57 13.27
N VAL A 52 11.71 9.38 13.88
CA VAL A 52 11.47 9.18 15.33
C VAL A 52 12.56 9.87 16.15
N ASP A 53 13.83 9.67 15.81
CA ASP A 53 14.98 10.30 16.51
C ASP A 53 14.89 11.84 16.48
N ARG A 54 14.35 12.41 15.40
CA ARG A 54 14.12 13.84 15.23
C ARG A 54 12.83 14.33 15.89
N GLY A 55 12.02 13.45 16.46
CA GLY A 55 10.74 13.77 17.08
C GLY A 55 9.64 14.22 16.09
N LEU A 56 9.76 13.84 14.81
CA LEU A 56 8.79 14.16 13.76
C LEU A 56 7.57 13.24 13.81
N ILE A 57 7.74 12.03 14.31
CA ILE A 57 6.71 11.01 14.48
C ILE A 57 7.05 10.16 15.71
N THR A 58 6.05 9.50 16.29
CA THR A 58 6.25 8.57 17.40
C THR A 58 6.23 7.12 16.90
N GLU A 59 6.94 6.21 17.57
CA GLU A 59 6.86 4.77 17.33
C GLU A 59 5.39 4.29 17.39
N HIS A 60 4.63 4.76 18.38
CA HIS A 60 3.20 4.40 18.51
C HIS A 60 2.38 4.70 17.25
N ARG A 61 2.71 5.77 16.51
CA ARG A 61 2.02 6.07 15.24
C ARG A 61 2.41 5.08 14.15
N ILE A 62 3.67 4.66 14.11
CA ILE A 62 4.16 3.62 13.20
C ILE A 62 3.51 2.28 13.55
N ASP A 63 3.44 1.91 14.83
CA ASP A 63 2.77 0.69 15.30
C ASP A 63 1.30 0.64 14.86
N THR A 64 0.61 1.78 14.89
CA THR A 64 -0.79 1.85 14.42
C THR A 64 -0.92 1.46 12.93
N SER A 65 0.00 1.91 12.08
CA SER A 65 0.01 1.54 10.66
C SER A 65 0.42 0.08 10.47
N LEU A 66 1.40 -0.39 11.23
CA LEU A 66 1.83 -1.79 11.22
C LEU A 66 0.69 -2.73 11.66
N CYS A 67 -0.05 -2.40 12.71
CA CYS A 67 -1.20 -3.18 13.15
C CYS A 67 -2.24 -3.34 12.03
N ARG A 68 -2.59 -2.27 11.33
CA ARG A 68 -3.53 -2.32 10.20
C ARG A 68 -3.04 -3.24 9.08
N LEU A 69 -1.73 -3.18 8.78
CA LEU A 69 -1.12 -4.04 7.78
C LEU A 69 -1.17 -5.51 8.20
N LEU A 70 -0.80 -5.81 9.44
CA LEU A 70 -0.83 -7.16 9.98
C LEU A 70 -2.26 -7.72 10.07
N GLU A 71 -3.24 -6.92 10.49
CA GLU A 71 -4.65 -7.31 10.49
C GLU A 71 -5.11 -7.75 9.10
N ALA A 72 -4.73 -7.02 8.04
CA ALA A 72 -5.06 -7.39 6.66
C ALA A 72 -4.39 -8.72 6.26
N ARG A 73 -3.11 -8.91 6.61
CA ARG A 73 -2.38 -10.16 6.32
C ARG A 73 -2.97 -11.36 7.07
N PHE A 74 -3.34 -11.19 8.34
CA PHE A 74 -4.05 -12.22 9.10
C PHE A 74 -5.42 -12.55 8.50
N ALA A 75 -6.19 -11.54 8.11
CA ALA A 75 -7.50 -11.74 7.48
C ALA A 75 -7.39 -12.47 6.12
N LEU A 76 -6.27 -12.30 5.43
CA LEU A 76 -5.97 -13.04 4.19
C LEU A 76 -5.47 -14.47 4.43
N GLY A 77 -5.22 -14.85 5.68
CA GLY A 77 -4.71 -16.17 6.03
C GLY A 77 -3.21 -16.36 5.70
N GLU A 78 -2.45 -15.28 5.58
CA GLU A 78 -1.03 -15.37 5.20
C GLU A 78 -0.17 -16.10 6.25
N MET A 79 -0.66 -16.17 7.49
CA MET A 79 0.00 -16.87 8.61
C MET A 79 -0.60 -18.25 8.87
N ASP A 80 -1.59 -18.67 8.08
CA ASP A 80 -2.28 -19.94 8.22
C ASP A 80 -1.70 -20.99 7.27
N ASP A 81 -2.00 -22.26 7.53
CA ASP A 81 -1.72 -23.35 6.58
C ASP A 81 -2.60 -23.16 5.33
N ASP A 82 -2.02 -23.32 4.13
CA ASP A 82 -2.70 -23.16 2.84
C ASP A 82 -3.99 -23.98 2.74
N SER A 83 -4.08 -25.11 3.44
CA SER A 83 -5.28 -25.97 3.45
C SER A 83 -6.47 -25.30 4.13
N LEU A 84 -6.23 -24.32 5.02
CA LEU A 84 -7.24 -23.57 5.74
C LEU A 84 -7.67 -22.31 4.99
N VAL A 85 -6.90 -21.88 3.98
CA VAL A 85 -7.14 -20.65 3.24
C VAL A 85 -7.97 -20.93 1.98
N PRO A 86 -9.24 -20.48 1.90
CA PRO A 86 -10.13 -20.85 0.79
C PRO A 86 -9.63 -20.44 -0.60
N TRP A 87 -8.99 -19.29 -0.70
CA TRP A 87 -8.49 -18.73 -1.97
C TRP A 87 -7.17 -19.33 -2.43
N SER A 88 -6.42 -20.04 -1.59
CA SER A 88 -5.21 -20.77 -2.01
C SER A 88 -5.50 -21.88 -3.02
N ARG A 89 -6.78 -22.29 -3.11
CA ARG A 89 -7.26 -23.30 -4.06
C ARG A 89 -7.66 -22.74 -5.43
N ILE A 90 -7.61 -21.42 -5.60
CA ILE A 90 -7.93 -20.77 -6.87
C ILE A 90 -6.75 -20.98 -7.82
N GLY A 91 -6.96 -21.83 -8.83
CA GLY A 91 -5.92 -22.17 -9.80
C GLY A 91 -5.75 -21.12 -10.89
N ILE A 92 -4.64 -21.27 -11.62
CA ILE A 92 -4.31 -20.37 -12.74
C ILE A 92 -5.35 -20.41 -13.87
N ASP A 93 -6.11 -21.50 -13.99
CA ASP A 93 -7.22 -21.67 -14.94
C ASP A 93 -8.38 -20.69 -14.72
N THR A 94 -8.45 -20.06 -13.53
CA THR A 94 -9.39 -18.97 -13.26
C THR A 94 -9.02 -17.67 -13.99
N VAL A 95 -7.72 -17.47 -14.26
CA VAL A 95 -7.24 -16.28 -14.97
C VAL A 95 -7.71 -16.34 -16.42
N ASP A 96 -8.33 -15.23 -16.87
CA ASP A 96 -8.85 -15.09 -18.24
C ASP A 96 -9.86 -16.20 -18.65
N CYS A 97 -10.54 -16.82 -17.69
CA CYS A 97 -11.60 -17.79 -17.96
C CYS A 97 -12.80 -17.11 -18.69
N GLN A 98 -13.67 -17.93 -19.30
CA GLN A 98 -14.78 -17.41 -20.10
C GLN A 98 -15.71 -16.48 -19.30
N THR A 99 -15.94 -16.77 -18.03
CA THR A 99 -16.75 -15.94 -17.12
C THR A 99 -16.11 -14.54 -16.93
N HIS A 100 -14.79 -14.48 -16.74
CA HIS A 100 -14.07 -13.22 -16.59
C HIS A 100 -14.06 -12.39 -17.88
N LYS A 101 -13.91 -13.05 -19.05
CA LYS A 101 -14.03 -12.39 -20.36
C LYS A 101 -15.39 -11.75 -20.55
N GLN A 102 -16.46 -12.48 -20.22
CA GLN A 102 -17.83 -11.95 -20.32
C GLN A 102 -18.05 -10.79 -19.35
N MET A 103 -17.58 -10.90 -18.11
CA MET A 103 -17.66 -9.83 -17.12
C MET A 103 -16.92 -8.57 -17.58
N ALA A 104 -15.70 -8.72 -18.10
CA ALA A 104 -14.93 -7.60 -18.65
C ALA A 104 -15.66 -6.90 -19.80
N LEU A 105 -16.27 -7.67 -20.71
CA LEU A 105 -17.06 -7.12 -21.82
C LEU A 105 -18.29 -6.35 -21.30
N ASP A 106 -18.99 -6.90 -20.33
CA ASP A 106 -20.19 -6.27 -19.77
C ASP A 106 -19.86 -4.98 -19.02
N ILE A 107 -18.74 -4.97 -18.26
CA ILE A 107 -18.24 -3.75 -17.59
C ILE A 107 -17.85 -2.70 -18.64
N ALA A 108 -17.09 -3.09 -19.67
CA ALA A 108 -16.71 -2.17 -20.74
C ALA A 108 -17.93 -1.53 -21.43
N ARG A 109 -18.94 -2.32 -21.74
CA ARG A 109 -20.21 -1.80 -22.34
C ARG A 109 -20.94 -0.82 -21.43
N LYS A 110 -20.96 -1.09 -20.12
CA LYS A 110 -21.63 -0.22 -19.14
C LYS A 110 -20.83 1.05 -18.80
N SER A 111 -19.53 1.05 -19.01
CA SER A 111 -18.66 2.20 -18.75
C SER A 111 -18.64 3.24 -19.88
N LEU A 112 -19.15 2.88 -21.07
CA LEU A 112 -19.23 3.82 -22.18
C LEU A 112 -20.38 4.79 -21.92
N VAL A 113 -20.04 6.08 -21.82
CA VAL A 113 -20.99 7.19 -21.71
C VAL A 113 -20.93 7.97 -23.02
N LEU A 114 -22.07 8.06 -23.73
CA LEU A 114 -22.22 8.84 -24.96
C LEU A 114 -22.78 10.23 -24.63
#